data_846b2c2137e18e59fc1a15adbd9d0e56
#
_entry.id   846b2c2137e18e59fc1a15adbd9d0e56
#
_cell.length_a   1.000
_cell.length_b   1.000
_cell.length_c   1.000
_cell.angle_alpha   90.00
_cell.angle_beta   90.00
_cell.angle_gamma   90.00
#
_symmetry.space_group_name_H-M   'P 1'
#
loop_
_entity.id
_entity.type
_entity.pdbx_description
1 polymer ?
#
loop_
_entity_poly.entity_id
_entity_poly.type
_entity_poly.pdbx_seq_one_letter_code
_entity_poly.pdbx_strand_id
1 'polypeptide(L)'
;MIKPLARCIREYKWPAILAPVCMIGEVYMETKIPLVLAKVVDEGVSVGSMGAVVGNGGLLVLYALISLMFGIASAVLASYAATGFARNLRHDMYYKVQEFDFANIDKFSTASIVTRLTSDVANIQMTFQMMIRMAIRCPMMLILATANAFSVSPRLCLVYCVVLPLMGLGLFILIRIVFPIFDRVFRTYDKLNNVVQENVHGIRVVKSFVRESRETDKFTSVSESIYQDFCKAEQTLAFNNPLMQFSVYTCILVISYLGAAMVVASGNNAAMGLTTGQLTSMFTFTIQILSSLMMLSMVFVMVTMSRAPMRRTTEILVEKPELKNHENPVETVVDGSVDFENVSFRYSKTADRAALENIDLHIASGMTVGILGGTGSSKSTLVQLIPRLYDVTEGSIKVGGVDVRDYDVKALRDAVSMVLQKNVLFSGTIRENLRWGNPDATDEEMVHACRIACADEFIRSFPDGYDTHIEQGGTNVSGGQKQRLCIARALLKKPKILILDDSTSAVDTRTDASIRQALVGEIPETTKIIIAQRIASVQSCDLILVMDGGRIVAQGKHDELLKTSDIYREVYESQTKGVME
;
A
#
# COMPACT_ATOMS: atom_id res chain seq x y z
N MET A 1 -15.04 4.59 -6.04
CA MET A 1 -13.62 4.94 -6.05
C MET A 1 -13.36 6.39 -5.59
N ILE A 2 -13.92 7.42 -6.23
CA ILE A 2 -13.64 8.84 -5.88
C ILE A 2 -14.20 9.25 -4.50
N LYS A 3 -15.41 8.79 -4.14
CA LYS A 3 -16.09 9.20 -2.89
C LYS A 3 -15.30 8.88 -1.60
N PRO A 4 -14.67 7.70 -1.40
CA PRO A 4 -13.82 7.43 -0.24
C PRO A 4 -12.60 8.35 -0.20
N LEU A 5 -11.92 8.57 -1.33
CA LEU A 5 -10.76 9.45 -1.43
C LEU A 5 -11.12 10.91 -1.13
N ALA A 6 -12.25 11.41 -1.65
CA ALA A 6 -12.69 12.78 -1.39
C ALA A 6 -12.98 13.05 0.09
N ARG A 7 -13.37 12.03 0.86
CA ARG A 7 -13.56 12.17 2.32
C ARG A 7 -12.25 12.47 3.07
N CYS A 8 -11.11 12.07 2.53
CA CYS A 8 -9.80 12.33 3.14
C CYS A 8 -9.35 13.80 2.99
N ILE A 9 -10.06 14.64 2.23
CA ILE A 9 -9.73 16.07 2.10
C ILE A 9 -9.99 16.82 3.42
N ARG A 10 -11.06 16.52 4.16
CA ARG A 10 -11.41 17.04 5.50
C ARG A 10 -11.16 18.53 5.65
N GLU A 11 -10.27 18.93 6.57
CA GLU A 11 -9.89 20.32 6.89
C GLU A 11 -9.23 21.07 5.72
N TYR A 12 -8.70 20.37 4.72
CA TYR A 12 -8.03 20.98 3.56
C TYR A 12 -8.99 21.34 2.41
N LYS A 13 -10.30 21.25 2.60
CA LYS A 13 -11.30 21.62 1.60
C LYS A 13 -11.20 23.08 1.15
N TRP A 14 -10.94 24.00 2.07
CA TRP A 14 -10.81 25.41 1.72
C TRP A 14 -9.57 25.71 0.86
N PRO A 15 -8.35 25.29 1.23
CA PRO A 15 -7.19 25.38 0.32
C PRO A 15 -7.42 24.69 -1.02
N ALA A 16 -8.10 23.54 -1.05
CA ALA A 16 -8.40 22.82 -2.28
C ALA A 16 -9.38 23.55 -3.20
N ILE A 17 -10.27 24.39 -2.66
CA ILE A 17 -11.21 25.22 -3.43
C ILE A 17 -10.58 26.58 -3.78
N LEU A 18 -9.81 27.19 -2.88
CA LEU A 18 -9.20 28.49 -3.14
C LEU A 18 -8.06 28.44 -4.15
N ALA A 19 -7.30 27.34 -4.22
CA ALA A 19 -6.24 27.17 -5.18
C ALA A 19 -6.73 27.29 -6.65
N PRO A 20 -7.81 26.60 -7.10
CA PRO A 20 -8.46 26.83 -8.39
C PRO A 20 -8.94 28.27 -8.61
N VAL A 21 -9.50 28.89 -7.57
CA VAL A 21 -9.98 30.30 -7.67
C VAL A 21 -8.82 31.26 -7.93
N CYS A 22 -7.72 31.12 -7.19
CA CYS A 22 -6.49 31.89 -7.45
C CYS A 22 -5.93 31.59 -8.86
N MET A 23 -5.98 30.34 -9.29
CA MET A 23 -5.55 29.95 -10.64
C MET A 23 -6.38 30.64 -11.74
N ILE A 24 -7.69 30.75 -11.56
CA ILE A 24 -8.55 31.49 -12.49
C ILE A 24 -8.16 32.98 -12.52
N GLY A 25 -7.87 33.57 -11.35
CA GLY A 25 -7.36 34.94 -11.26
C GLY A 25 -6.03 35.14 -11.97
N GLU A 26 -5.09 34.20 -11.82
CA GLU A 26 -3.81 34.19 -12.54
C GLU A 26 -4.02 34.18 -14.06
N VAL A 27 -4.81 33.23 -14.55
CA VAL A 27 -5.10 33.08 -16.00
C VAL A 27 -5.82 34.32 -16.54
N TYR A 28 -6.76 34.91 -15.80
CA TYR A 28 -7.45 36.12 -16.21
C TYR A 28 -6.46 37.29 -16.40
N MET A 29 -5.55 37.49 -15.44
CA MET A 29 -4.55 38.55 -15.56
C MET A 29 -3.55 38.26 -16.71
N GLU A 30 -3.10 37.01 -16.83
CA GLU A 30 -2.18 36.58 -17.90
C GLU A 30 -2.78 36.80 -19.30
N THR A 31 -4.07 36.57 -19.48
CA THR A 31 -4.74 36.80 -20.78
C THR A 31 -5.02 38.26 -21.08
N LYS A 32 -4.89 39.17 -20.11
CA LYS A 32 -4.97 40.65 -20.35
C LYS A 32 -3.64 41.24 -20.81
N ILE A 33 -2.51 40.61 -20.49
CA ILE A 33 -1.17 41.09 -20.87
C ILE A 33 -1.05 41.35 -22.37
N PRO A 34 -1.45 40.42 -23.29
CA PRO A 34 -1.35 40.66 -24.73
C PRO A 34 -2.18 41.86 -25.22
N LEU A 35 -3.35 42.12 -24.58
CA LEU A 35 -4.18 43.27 -24.94
C LEU A 35 -3.54 44.61 -24.56
N VAL A 36 -2.87 44.66 -23.40
CA VAL A 36 -2.14 45.87 -22.97
C VAL A 36 -0.86 46.05 -23.82
N LEU A 37 -0.19 44.92 -24.17
CA LEU A 37 0.95 44.97 -25.07
C LEU A 37 0.56 45.56 -26.43
N ALA A 38 -0.62 45.21 -26.96
CA ALA A 38 -1.16 45.83 -28.18
C ALA A 38 -1.25 47.36 -28.05
N LYS A 39 -1.73 47.90 -26.90
CA LYS A 39 -1.77 49.33 -26.66
C LYS A 39 -0.40 49.98 -26.57
N VAL A 40 0.59 49.32 -25.98
CA VAL A 40 1.98 49.79 -25.97
C VAL A 40 2.48 49.99 -27.39
N VAL A 41 2.18 49.04 -28.30
CA VAL A 41 2.58 49.13 -29.70
C VAL A 41 1.81 50.22 -30.46
N ASP A 42 0.47 50.22 -30.34
CA ASP A 42 -0.40 51.08 -31.14
C ASP A 42 -0.38 52.53 -30.66
N GLU A 43 -0.52 52.81 -29.38
CA GLU A 43 -0.60 54.15 -28.79
C GLU A 43 0.77 54.72 -28.41
N GLY A 44 1.76 53.85 -28.20
CA GLY A 44 3.11 54.23 -27.80
C GLY A 44 4.08 54.27 -28.99
N VAL A 45 4.44 53.09 -29.52
CA VAL A 45 5.48 52.95 -30.53
C VAL A 45 5.04 53.54 -31.86
N SER A 46 3.83 53.22 -32.33
CA SER A 46 3.34 53.67 -33.65
C SER A 46 3.09 55.19 -33.68
N VAL A 47 2.74 55.83 -32.57
CA VAL A 47 2.49 57.27 -32.46
C VAL A 47 3.74 58.06 -32.01
N GLY A 48 4.77 57.33 -31.51
CA GLY A 48 6.00 57.95 -30.97
C GLY A 48 5.80 58.59 -29.59
N SER A 49 4.78 58.20 -28.83
CA SER A 49 4.44 58.75 -27.51
C SER A 49 5.12 57.97 -26.39
N MET A 50 6.25 58.48 -25.86
CA MET A 50 6.93 57.86 -24.71
C MET A 50 6.07 57.83 -23.44
N GLY A 51 5.19 58.81 -23.24
CA GLY A 51 4.25 58.83 -22.13
C GLY A 51 3.27 57.64 -22.15
N ALA A 52 2.76 57.31 -23.37
CA ALA A 52 1.89 56.13 -23.55
C ALA A 52 2.66 54.80 -23.35
N VAL A 53 3.92 54.75 -23.80
CA VAL A 53 4.79 53.56 -23.55
C VAL A 53 5.00 53.33 -22.05
N VAL A 54 5.36 54.37 -21.31
CA VAL A 54 5.60 54.26 -19.86
C VAL A 54 4.32 53.95 -19.11
N GLY A 55 3.20 54.59 -19.46
CA GLY A 55 1.90 54.33 -18.79
C GLY A 55 1.37 52.91 -19.01
N ASN A 56 1.31 52.46 -20.28
CA ASN A 56 0.87 51.09 -20.60
C ASN A 56 1.90 50.05 -20.18
N GLY A 57 3.21 50.38 -20.21
CA GLY A 57 4.28 49.52 -19.68
C GLY A 57 4.15 49.32 -18.17
N GLY A 58 3.84 50.38 -17.41
CA GLY A 58 3.53 50.27 -15.98
C GLY A 58 2.33 49.39 -15.71
N LEU A 59 1.29 49.44 -16.56
CA LEU A 59 0.11 48.57 -16.45
C LEU A 59 0.46 47.09 -16.74
N LEU A 60 1.36 46.83 -17.69
CA LEU A 60 1.87 45.45 -17.93
C LEU A 60 2.59 44.90 -16.71
N VAL A 61 3.48 45.70 -16.10
CA VAL A 61 4.18 45.29 -14.88
C VAL A 61 3.19 45.03 -13.75
N LEU A 62 2.15 45.86 -13.58
CA LEU A 62 1.12 45.66 -12.59
C LEU A 62 0.36 44.33 -12.79
N TYR A 63 -0.06 44.06 -14.05
CA TYR A 63 -0.76 42.79 -14.33
C TYR A 63 0.16 41.58 -14.14
N ALA A 64 1.43 41.69 -14.50
CA ALA A 64 2.42 40.62 -14.26
C ALA A 64 2.62 40.37 -12.75
N LEU A 65 2.68 41.41 -11.91
CA LEU A 65 2.81 41.29 -10.47
C LEU A 65 1.55 40.68 -9.83
N ILE A 66 0.36 41.09 -10.25
CA ILE A 66 -0.90 40.54 -9.77
C ILE A 66 -1.00 39.06 -10.17
N SER A 67 -0.67 38.72 -11.43
CA SER A 67 -0.62 37.35 -11.93
C SER A 67 0.35 36.50 -11.11
N LEU A 68 1.55 37.03 -10.81
CA LEU A 68 2.56 36.37 -9.98
C LEU A 68 2.01 36.09 -8.56
N MET A 69 1.35 37.07 -7.94
CA MET A 69 0.75 36.90 -6.62
C MET A 69 -0.31 35.78 -6.60
N PHE A 70 -1.20 35.77 -7.60
CA PHE A 70 -2.20 34.71 -7.75
C PHE A 70 -1.56 33.35 -8.02
N GLY A 71 -0.50 33.29 -8.83
CA GLY A 71 0.25 32.08 -9.12
C GLY A 71 0.93 31.50 -7.88
N ILE A 72 1.59 32.35 -7.09
CA ILE A 72 2.20 31.92 -5.82
C ILE A 72 1.12 31.44 -4.84
N ALA A 73 0.04 32.20 -4.66
CA ALA A 73 -1.06 31.83 -3.78
C ALA A 73 -1.67 30.48 -4.18
N SER A 74 -1.96 30.29 -5.48
CA SER A 74 -2.46 29.03 -6.02
C SER A 74 -1.49 27.88 -5.78
N ALA A 75 -0.18 28.09 -5.98
CA ALA A 75 0.84 27.07 -5.80
C ALA A 75 0.96 26.62 -4.33
N VAL A 76 0.99 27.58 -3.40
CA VAL A 76 1.07 27.32 -1.96
C VAL A 76 -0.19 26.61 -1.46
N LEU A 77 -1.37 27.11 -1.82
CA LEU A 77 -2.64 26.51 -1.42
C LEU A 77 -2.80 25.08 -1.98
N ALA A 78 -2.43 24.86 -3.23
CA ALA A 78 -2.50 23.54 -3.86
C ALA A 78 -1.51 22.55 -3.24
N SER A 79 -0.29 23.00 -2.95
CA SER A 79 0.70 22.15 -2.27
C SER A 79 0.25 21.78 -0.86
N TYR A 80 -0.26 22.77 -0.11
CA TYR A 80 -0.78 22.55 1.23
C TYR A 80 -1.99 21.58 1.23
N ALA A 81 -2.93 21.79 0.30
CA ALA A 81 -4.09 20.91 0.14
C ALA A 81 -3.69 19.48 -0.24
N ALA A 82 -2.76 19.33 -1.19
CA ALA A 82 -2.34 18.01 -1.67
C ALA A 82 -1.54 17.23 -0.61
N THR A 83 -0.64 17.91 0.10
CA THR A 83 0.14 17.30 1.17
C THR A 83 -0.75 16.91 2.36
N GLY A 84 -1.68 17.79 2.75
CA GLY A 84 -2.65 17.52 3.79
C GLY A 84 -3.60 16.37 3.44
N PHE A 85 -4.10 16.34 2.22
CA PHE A 85 -4.88 15.22 1.70
C PHE A 85 -4.11 13.88 1.78
N ALA A 86 -2.84 13.87 1.36
CA ALA A 86 -1.99 12.68 1.40
C ALA A 86 -1.70 12.23 2.85
N ARG A 87 -1.52 13.18 3.78
CA ARG A 87 -1.40 12.89 5.20
C ARG A 87 -2.63 12.17 5.73
N ASN A 88 -3.82 12.71 5.47
CA ASN A 88 -5.08 12.13 5.93
C ASN A 88 -5.31 10.76 5.27
N LEU A 89 -4.98 10.60 3.99
CA LEU A 89 -5.10 9.34 3.27
C LEU A 89 -4.20 8.25 3.89
N ARG A 90 -2.91 8.58 4.19
CA ARG A 90 -2.01 7.64 4.88
C ARG A 90 -2.51 7.28 6.27
N HIS A 91 -2.98 8.28 7.03
CA HIS A 91 -3.55 8.08 8.35
C HIS A 91 -4.74 7.11 8.28
N ASP A 92 -5.73 7.41 7.44
CA ASP A 92 -6.95 6.59 7.34
C ASP A 92 -6.65 5.16 6.89
N MET A 93 -5.73 5.00 5.93
CA MET A 93 -5.29 3.68 5.47
C MET A 93 -4.54 2.91 6.56
N TYR A 94 -3.63 3.58 7.29
CA TYR A 94 -2.87 2.92 8.35
C TYR A 94 -3.77 2.46 9.49
N TYR A 95 -4.68 3.32 9.95
CA TYR A 95 -5.64 2.95 10.99
C TYR A 95 -6.57 1.83 10.51
N LYS A 96 -6.98 1.88 9.24
CA LYS A 96 -7.81 0.82 8.66
C LYS A 96 -7.09 -0.53 8.61
N VAL A 97 -5.79 -0.55 8.29
CA VAL A 97 -4.97 -1.77 8.32
C VAL A 97 -4.84 -2.33 9.75
N GLN A 98 -4.82 -1.47 10.79
CA GLN A 98 -4.81 -1.93 12.18
C GLN A 98 -6.14 -2.60 12.61
N GLU A 99 -7.25 -2.27 11.94
CA GLU A 99 -8.55 -2.91 12.17
C GLU A 99 -8.70 -4.25 11.43
N PHE A 100 -7.78 -4.60 10.52
CA PHE A 100 -7.87 -5.82 9.72
C PHE A 100 -7.74 -7.07 10.59
N ASP A 101 -8.55 -8.05 10.27
CA ASP A 101 -8.38 -9.42 10.74
C ASP A 101 -7.39 -10.21 9.86
N PHE A 102 -7.11 -11.45 10.25
CA PHE A 102 -6.16 -12.30 9.53
C PHE A 102 -6.61 -12.58 8.09
N ALA A 103 -7.92 -12.75 7.85
CA ALA A 103 -8.47 -12.97 6.51
C ALA A 103 -8.21 -11.77 5.59
N ASN A 104 -8.33 -10.54 6.11
CA ASN A 104 -7.98 -9.34 5.34
C ASN A 104 -6.47 -9.27 5.06
N ILE A 105 -5.61 -9.61 6.05
CA ILE A 105 -4.14 -9.60 5.88
C ILE A 105 -3.70 -10.65 4.86
N ASP A 106 -4.32 -11.81 4.86
CA ASP A 106 -4.05 -12.86 3.86
C ASP A 106 -4.44 -12.42 2.44
N LYS A 107 -5.53 -11.65 2.31
CA LYS A 107 -5.98 -11.07 1.04
C LYS A 107 -5.02 -10.02 0.50
N PHE A 108 -4.42 -9.22 1.37
CA PHE A 108 -3.48 -8.16 1.02
C PHE A 108 -2.07 -8.54 1.49
N SER A 109 -1.16 -8.89 0.59
CA SER A 109 0.23 -9.15 1.00
C SER A 109 0.85 -7.91 1.69
N THR A 110 1.71 -8.12 2.68
CA THR A 110 2.40 -7.04 3.41
C THR A 110 3.14 -6.09 2.47
N ALA A 111 3.84 -6.62 1.45
CA ALA A 111 4.52 -5.80 0.44
C ALA A 111 3.55 -4.90 -0.34
N SER A 112 2.35 -5.42 -0.66
CA SER A 112 1.30 -4.65 -1.33
C SER A 112 0.77 -3.52 -0.44
N ILE A 113 0.56 -3.77 0.85
CA ILE A 113 0.13 -2.74 1.81
C ILE A 113 1.16 -1.62 1.92
N VAL A 114 2.45 -1.96 2.03
CA VAL A 114 3.55 -0.98 2.07
C VAL A 114 3.56 -0.12 0.81
N THR A 115 3.49 -0.73 -0.38
CA THR A 115 3.44 0.01 -1.67
C THR A 115 2.25 0.97 -1.73
N ARG A 116 1.07 0.54 -1.25
CA ARG A 116 -0.14 1.36 -1.23
C ARG A 116 -0.03 2.56 -0.27
N LEU A 117 0.60 2.37 0.89
CA LEU A 117 0.84 3.45 1.88
C LEU A 117 1.92 4.45 1.47
N THR A 118 2.84 4.05 0.59
CA THR A 118 3.99 4.87 0.16
C THR A 118 3.82 5.41 -1.26
N SER A 119 4.18 4.62 -2.24
CA SER A 119 4.24 5.05 -3.65
C SER A 119 2.87 5.39 -4.23
N ASP A 120 1.82 4.61 -3.93
CA ASP A 120 0.48 4.87 -4.45
C ASP A 120 -0.09 6.17 -3.89
N VAL A 121 0.09 6.44 -2.59
CA VAL A 121 -0.35 7.71 -1.99
C VAL A 121 0.43 8.88 -2.57
N ALA A 122 1.75 8.74 -2.81
CA ALA A 122 2.54 9.80 -3.44
C ALA A 122 2.06 10.11 -4.87
N ASN A 123 1.75 9.09 -5.66
CA ASN A 123 1.19 9.26 -7.00
C ASN A 123 -0.20 9.95 -6.98
N ILE A 124 -1.06 9.56 -6.04
CA ILE A 124 -2.37 10.19 -5.85
C ILE A 124 -2.23 11.65 -5.41
N GLN A 125 -1.30 11.95 -4.50
CA GLN A 125 -0.99 13.32 -4.06
C GLN A 125 -0.60 14.21 -5.24
N MET A 126 0.33 13.73 -6.08
CA MET A 126 0.82 14.47 -7.25
C MET A 126 -0.32 14.71 -8.25
N THR A 127 -1.13 13.69 -8.50
CA THR A 127 -2.30 13.80 -9.38
C THR A 127 -3.34 14.77 -8.83
N PHE A 128 -3.63 14.73 -7.55
CA PHE A 128 -4.55 15.66 -6.91
C PHE A 128 -4.06 17.11 -7.03
N GLN A 129 -2.77 17.35 -6.78
CA GLN A 129 -2.16 18.67 -6.95
C GLN A 129 -2.27 19.17 -8.41
N MET A 130 -2.00 18.30 -9.39
CA MET A 130 -2.18 18.65 -10.79
C MET A 130 -3.64 18.91 -11.17
N MET A 131 -4.57 18.12 -10.65
CA MET A 131 -5.99 18.33 -10.93
C MET A 131 -6.49 19.69 -10.45
N ILE A 132 -6.16 20.10 -9.24
CA ILE A 132 -6.64 21.37 -8.68
C ILE A 132 -5.96 22.60 -9.30
N ARG A 133 -4.81 22.44 -10.00
CA ARG A 133 -4.11 23.52 -10.71
C ARG A 133 -4.29 23.42 -12.21
N MET A 134 -3.68 22.42 -12.84
CA MET A 134 -3.55 22.36 -14.29
C MET A 134 -4.84 21.97 -15.00
N ALA A 135 -5.65 21.09 -14.40
CA ALA A 135 -6.95 20.74 -14.99
C ALA A 135 -7.96 21.91 -14.98
N ILE A 136 -7.73 22.93 -14.15
CA ILE A 136 -8.50 24.17 -14.14
C ILE A 136 -7.84 25.23 -15.02
N ARG A 137 -6.50 25.39 -14.93
CA ARG A 137 -5.75 26.36 -15.72
C ARG A 137 -5.96 26.18 -17.24
N CYS A 138 -5.81 24.94 -17.73
CA CYS A 138 -5.82 24.71 -19.17
C CYS A 138 -7.16 25.04 -19.84
N PRO A 139 -8.33 24.58 -19.36
CA PRO A 139 -9.62 24.98 -19.91
C PRO A 139 -9.90 26.47 -19.78
N MET A 140 -9.56 27.07 -18.62
CA MET A 140 -9.76 28.51 -18.42
C MET A 140 -8.90 29.36 -19.36
N MET A 141 -7.62 28.98 -19.56
CA MET A 141 -6.75 29.62 -20.50
C MET A 141 -7.30 29.51 -21.94
N LEU A 142 -7.74 28.32 -22.35
CA LEU A 142 -8.35 28.09 -23.65
C LEU A 142 -9.58 28.98 -23.86
N ILE A 143 -10.47 29.07 -22.89
CA ILE A 143 -11.70 29.85 -22.96
C ILE A 143 -11.38 31.36 -22.99
N LEU A 144 -10.60 31.83 -22.00
CA LEU A 144 -10.34 33.28 -21.88
C LEU A 144 -9.45 33.82 -22.98
N ALA A 145 -8.40 33.08 -23.40
CA ALA A 145 -7.56 33.49 -24.51
C ALA A 145 -8.33 33.51 -25.83
N THR A 146 -9.18 32.51 -26.10
CA THR A 146 -10.03 32.49 -27.27
C THR A 146 -11.08 33.62 -27.25
N ALA A 147 -11.70 33.89 -26.09
CA ALA A 147 -12.64 35.00 -25.94
C ALA A 147 -11.96 36.36 -26.17
N ASN A 148 -10.74 36.58 -25.63
CA ASN A 148 -9.98 37.80 -25.86
C ASN A 148 -9.52 37.90 -27.35
N ALA A 149 -9.08 36.80 -27.96
CA ALA A 149 -8.74 36.77 -29.38
C ALA A 149 -9.97 37.10 -30.26
N PHE A 150 -11.14 36.60 -29.93
CA PHE A 150 -12.40 36.91 -30.62
C PHE A 150 -12.76 38.38 -30.48
N SER A 151 -12.54 38.99 -29.32
CA SER A 151 -12.78 40.44 -29.10
C SER A 151 -11.85 41.31 -29.92
N VAL A 152 -10.63 40.85 -30.24
CA VAL A 152 -9.66 41.56 -31.07
C VAL A 152 -10.04 41.45 -32.56
N SER A 153 -10.24 40.23 -33.04
CA SER A 153 -10.65 40.04 -34.45
C SER A 153 -11.44 38.73 -34.64
N PRO A 154 -12.78 38.76 -34.75
CA PRO A 154 -13.60 37.59 -35.02
C PRO A 154 -13.18 36.83 -36.27
N ARG A 155 -12.75 37.56 -37.34
CA ARG A 155 -12.32 36.93 -38.60
C ARG A 155 -11.07 36.09 -38.43
N LEU A 156 -10.05 36.60 -37.73
CA LEU A 156 -8.81 35.85 -37.48
C LEU A 156 -9.04 34.69 -36.51
N CYS A 157 -10.01 34.81 -35.59
CA CYS A 157 -10.35 33.77 -34.65
C CYS A 157 -10.92 32.49 -35.34
N LEU A 158 -11.47 32.60 -36.56
CA LEU A 158 -11.91 31.45 -37.36
C LEU A 158 -10.78 30.45 -37.64
N VAL A 159 -9.53 30.91 -37.67
CA VAL A 159 -8.36 30.04 -37.85
C VAL A 159 -8.29 29.00 -36.71
N TYR A 160 -8.61 29.41 -35.48
CA TYR A 160 -8.62 28.50 -34.34
C TYR A 160 -9.74 27.44 -34.44
N CYS A 161 -10.89 27.78 -35.06
CA CYS A 161 -11.97 26.85 -35.28
C CYS A 161 -11.59 25.66 -36.19
N VAL A 162 -10.57 25.84 -37.03
CA VAL A 162 -10.02 24.79 -37.91
C VAL A 162 -8.84 24.08 -37.23
N VAL A 163 -7.88 24.83 -36.67
CA VAL A 163 -6.64 24.26 -36.16
C VAL A 163 -6.84 23.53 -34.83
N LEU A 164 -7.68 24.04 -33.93
CA LEU A 164 -7.94 23.36 -32.63
C LEU A 164 -8.55 21.98 -32.77
N PRO A 165 -9.62 21.76 -33.58
CA PRO A 165 -10.14 20.40 -33.79
C PRO A 165 -9.12 19.48 -34.47
N LEU A 166 -8.34 19.99 -35.44
CA LEU A 166 -7.32 19.20 -36.13
C LEU A 166 -6.19 18.77 -35.18
N MET A 167 -5.68 19.70 -34.38
CA MET A 167 -4.69 19.41 -33.34
C MET A 167 -5.26 18.47 -32.27
N GLY A 168 -6.50 18.74 -31.83
CA GLY A 168 -7.19 17.89 -30.86
C GLY A 168 -7.39 16.44 -31.37
N LEU A 169 -7.72 16.29 -32.66
CA LEU A 169 -7.81 14.96 -33.28
C LEU A 169 -6.43 14.28 -33.36
N GLY A 170 -5.38 15.01 -33.71
CA GLY A 170 -4.02 14.50 -33.73
C GLY A 170 -3.56 14.02 -32.36
N LEU A 171 -3.79 14.82 -31.30
CA LEU A 171 -3.51 14.45 -29.92
C LEU A 171 -4.34 13.24 -29.46
N PHE A 172 -5.61 13.19 -29.83
CA PHE A 172 -6.48 12.05 -29.52
C PHE A 172 -5.99 10.75 -30.15
N ILE A 173 -5.56 10.81 -31.41
CA ILE A 173 -4.98 9.66 -32.12
C ILE A 173 -3.68 9.21 -31.43
N LEU A 174 -2.78 10.14 -31.10
CA LEU A 174 -1.53 9.83 -30.38
C LEU A 174 -1.82 9.14 -29.04
N ILE A 175 -2.72 9.69 -28.25
CA ILE A 175 -3.11 9.11 -26.95
C ILE A 175 -3.67 7.69 -27.15
N ARG A 176 -4.53 7.50 -28.14
CA ARG A 176 -5.15 6.20 -28.41
C ARG A 176 -4.14 5.12 -28.84
N ILE A 177 -3.09 5.51 -29.54
CA ILE A 177 -1.99 4.60 -29.95
C ILE A 177 -1.06 4.30 -28.77
N VAL A 178 -0.67 5.33 -28.01
CA VAL A 178 0.34 5.22 -26.97
C VAL A 178 -0.20 4.53 -25.70
N PHE A 179 -1.46 4.76 -25.36
CA PHE A 179 -2.06 4.23 -24.13
C PHE A 179 -1.95 2.70 -23.97
N PRO A 180 -2.31 1.86 -24.97
CA PRO A 180 -2.19 0.41 -24.85
C PRO A 180 -0.73 -0.06 -24.77
N ILE A 181 0.22 0.70 -25.34
CA ILE A 181 1.66 0.40 -25.25
C ILE A 181 2.12 0.61 -23.81
N PHE A 182 1.80 1.75 -23.19
CA PHE A 182 2.14 1.97 -21.78
C PHE A 182 1.50 0.97 -20.83
N ASP A 183 0.23 0.58 -21.04
CA ASP A 183 -0.42 -0.46 -20.23
C ASP A 183 0.35 -1.79 -20.30
N ARG A 184 0.85 -2.16 -21.48
CA ARG A 184 1.71 -3.33 -21.68
C ARG A 184 3.07 -3.17 -20.98
N VAL A 185 3.71 -2.01 -21.13
CA VAL A 185 4.97 -1.68 -20.45
C VAL A 185 4.83 -1.85 -18.94
N PHE A 186 3.78 -1.30 -18.32
CA PHE A 186 3.58 -1.42 -16.87
C PHE A 186 3.37 -2.87 -16.43
N ARG A 187 2.62 -3.68 -17.19
CA ARG A 187 2.49 -5.12 -16.90
C ARG A 187 3.82 -5.86 -17.04
N THR A 188 4.68 -5.43 -17.96
CA THR A 188 6.01 -6.03 -18.12
C THR A 188 6.97 -5.59 -17.02
N TYR A 189 6.81 -4.36 -16.48
CA TYR A 189 7.51 -3.93 -15.26
C TYR A 189 7.14 -4.77 -14.04
N ASP A 190 5.87 -5.16 -13.88
CA ASP A 190 5.46 -6.07 -12.81
C ASP A 190 6.17 -7.43 -12.94
N LYS A 191 6.32 -7.95 -14.17
CA LYS A 191 7.09 -9.17 -14.42
C LYS A 191 8.58 -8.98 -14.10
N LEU A 192 9.16 -7.84 -14.48
CA LEU A 192 10.56 -7.53 -14.17
C LEU A 192 10.79 -7.48 -12.65
N ASN A 193 9.92 -6.81 -11.92
CA ASN A 193 9.99 -6.73 -10.46
C ASN A 193 9.93 -8.13 -9.83
N ASN A 194 9.05 -9.00 -10.31
CA ASN A 194 8.97 -10.38 -9.85
C ASN A 194 10.26 -11.16 -10.12
N VAL A 195 10.86 -11.03 -11.34
CA VAL A 195 12.14 -11.66 -11.69
C VAL A 195 13.26 -11.18 -10.77
N VAL A 196 13.35 -9.87 -10.54
CA VAL A 196 14.37 -9.27 -9.65
C VAL A 196 14.16 -9.75 -8.21
N GLN A 197 12.93 -9.72 -7.70
CA GLN A 197 12.62 -10.13 -6.34
C GLN A 197 12.91 -11.61 -6.11
N GLU A 198 12.54 -12.48 -7.07
CA GLU A 198 12.84 -13.92 -7.06
C GLU A 198 14.35 -14.16 -7.02
N ASN A 199 15.11 -13.48 -7.91
CA ASN A 199 16.55 -13.60 -8.00
C ASN A 199 17.26 -13.12 -6.73
N VAL A 200 16.91 -11.93 -6.23
CA VAL A 200 17.52 -11.39 -5.00
C VAL A 200 17.20 -12.26 -3.78
N HIS A 201 15.97 -12.77 -3.68
CA HIS A 201 15.59 -13.66 -2.60
C HIS A 201 16.32 -15.01 -2.69
N GLY A 202 16.46 -15.54 -3.91
CA GLY A 202 17.15 -16.80 -4.22
C GLY A 202 18.63 -16.67 -4.54
N ILE A 203 19.28 -15.52 -4.31
CA ILE A 203 20.64 -15.24 -4.80
C ILE A 203 21.69 -16.27 -4.33
N ARG A 204 21.53 -16.77 -3.10
CA ARG A 204 22.42 -17.83 -2.57
C ARG A 204 22.27 -19.14 -3.35
N VAL A 205 21.06 -19.48 -3.78
CA VAL A 205 20.79 -20.66 -4.63
C VAL A 205 21.40 -20.45 -6.00
N VAL A 206 21.17 -19.28 -6.63
CA VAL A 206 21.77 -18.94 -7.93
C VAL A 206 23.28 -19.08 -7.89
N LYS A 207 23.92 -18.57 -6.83
CA LYS A 207 25.37 -18.64 -6.63
C LYS A 207 25.86 -20.06 -6.38
N SER A 208 25.17 -20.83 -5.53
CA SER A 208 25.57 -22.21 -5.21
C SER A 208 25.45 -23.18 -6.40
N PHE A 209 24.50 -22.92 -7.31
CA PHE A 209 24.30 -23.73 -8.51
C PHE A 209 24.98 -23.16 -9.77
N VAL A 210 25.71 -22.03 -9.65
CA VAL A 210 26.41 -21.34 -10.76
C VAL A 210 25.45 -21.10 -11.95
N ARG A 211 24.30 -20.47 -11.66
CA ARG A 211 23.24 -20.21 -12.65
C ARG A 211 23.04 -18.73 -12.97
N GLU A 212 24.06 -17.91 -12.76
CA GLU A 212 24.02 -16.47 -13.00
C GLU A 212 23.68 -16.13 -14.46
N SER A 213 24.25 -16.85 -15.42
CA SER A 213 23.98 -16.60 -16.83
C SER A 213 22.50 -16.79 -17.18
N ARG A 214 21.87 -17.86 -16.66
CA ARG A 214 20.45 -18.13 -16.90
C ARG A 214 19.56 -17.02 -16.32
N GLU A 215 19.86 -16.54 -15.12
CA GLU A 215 19.10 -15.46 -14.48
C GLU A 215 19.34 -14.13 -15.19
N THR A 216 20.56 -13.87 -15.65
CA THR A 216 20.89 -12.70 -16.48
C THR A 216 20.12 -12.73 -17.81
N ASP A 217 20.05 -13.87 -18.48
CA ASP A 217 19.29 -14.03 -19.74
C ASP A 217 17.79 -13.80 -19.52
N LYS A 218 17.24 -14.35 -18.41
CA LYS A 218 15.84 -14.15 -18.01
C LYS A 218 15.53 -12.66 -17.77
N PHE A 219 16.39 -11.97 -17.02
CA PHE A 219 16.29 -10.54 -16.78
C PHE A 219 16.39 -9.73 -18.08
N THR A 220 17.42 -10.03 -18.90
CA THR A 220 17.66 -9.32 -20.17
C THR A 220 16.49 -9.47 -21.13
N SER A 221 15.90 -10.66 -21.25
CA SER A 221 14.73 -10.90 -22.10
C SER A 221 13.53 -10.02 -21.73
N VAL A 222 13.24 -9.89 -20.41
CA VAL A 222 12.15 -9.04 -19.93
C VAL A 222 12.49 -7.57 -20.10
N SER A 223 13.73 -7.16 -19.78
CA SER A 223 14.24 -5.80 -19.93
C SER A 223 14.20 -5.35 -21.39
N GLU A 224 14.61 -6.21 -22.33
CA GLU A 224 14.55 -5.93 -23.77
C GLU A 224 13.11 -5.72 -24.26
N SER A 225 12.15 -6.51 -23.75
CA SER A 225 10.74 -6.31 -24.08
C SER A 225 10.22 -4.94 -23.60
N ILE A 226 10.65 -4.49 -22.42
CA ILE A 226 10.34 -3.14 -21.90
C ILE A 226 10.98 -2.08 -22.80
N TYR A 227 12.25 -2.26 -23.15
CA TYR A 227 12.98 -1.32 -24.01
C TYR A 227 12.27 -1.14 -25.34
N GLN A 228 11.90 -2.22 -26.01
CA GLN A 228 11.23 -2.15 -27.33
C GLN A 228 9.85 -1.48 -27.26
N ASP A 229 9.04 -1.82 -26.25
CA ASP A 229 7.74 -1.18 -26.06
C ASP A 229 7.89 0.30 -25.66
N PHE A 230 8.87 0.63 -24.80
CA PHE A 230 9.16 2.01 -24.43
C PHE A 230 9.63 2.84 -25.61
N CYS A 231 10.55 2.30 -26.43
CA CYS A 231 10.98 2.97 -27.66
C CYS A 231 9.81 3.27 -28.59
N LYS A 232 8.89 2.31 -28.81
CA LYS A 232 7.69 2.55 -29.63
C LYS A 232 6.78 3.63 -29.04
N ALA A 233 6.58 3.62 -27.72
CA ALA A 233 5.80 4.65 -27.05
C ALA A 233 6.43 6.03 -27.19
N GLU A 234 7.73 6.16 -26.89
CA GLU A 234 8.47 7.42 -26.97
C GLU A 234 8.60 7.94 -28.41
N GLN A 235 8.86 7.07 -29.38
CA GLN A 235 8.85 7.43 -30.80
C GLN A 235 7.49 8.00 -31.24
N THR A 236 6.40 7.39 -30.78
CA THR A 236 5.05 7.89 -31.07
C THR A 236 4.78 9.22 -30.35
N LEU A 237 5.19 9.34 -29.08
CA LEU A 237 5.07 10.60 -28.33
C LEU A 237 5.96 11.72 -28.90
N ALA A 238 7.09 11.38 -29.49
CA ALA A 238 7.97 12.35 -30.11
C ALA A 238 7.27 13.17 -31.20
N PHE A 239 6.22 12.64 -31.86
CA PHE A 239 5.39 13.38 -32.80
C PHE A 239 4.54 14.48 -32.15
N ASN A 240 4.34 14.45 -30.83
CA ASN A 240 3.56 15.48 -30.13
C ASN A 240 4.15 16.88 -30.32
N ASN A 241 5.46 17.02 -30.17
CA ASN A 241 6.15 18.31 -30.28
C ASN A 241 6.15 18.88 -31.72
N PRO A 242 6.51 18.12 -32.77
CA PRO A 242 6.34 18.52 -34.17
C PRO A 242 4.89 18.89 -34.52
N LEU A 243 3.90 18.12 -34.08
CA LEU A 243 2.49 18.40 -34.32
C LEU A 243 2.08 19.77 -33.74
N MET A 244 2.50 20.04 -32.50
CA MET A 244 2.28 21.35 -31.85
C MET A 244 2.97 22.47 -32.60
N GLN A 245 4.28 22.34 -32.90
CA GLN A 245 5.05 23.36 -33.63
C GLN A 245 4.47 23.65 -35.00
N PHE A 246 4.11 22.61 -35.74
CA PHE A 246 3.43 22.76 -37.02
C PHE A 246 2.10 23.52 -36.89
N SER A 247 1.28 23.18 -35.88
CA SER A 247 0.02 23.88 -35.64
C SER A 247 0.23 25.36 -35.27
N VAL A 248 1.23 25.64 -34.39
CA VAL A 248 1.58 27.01 -33.98
C VAL A 248 2.05 27.82 -35.19
N TYR A 249 3.04 27.32 -35.96
CA TYR A 249 3.56 28.03 -37.11
C TYR A 249 2.52 28.18 -38.23
N THR A 250 1.68 27.21 -38.48
CA THR A 250 0.56 27.31 -39.41
C THR A 250 -0.40 28.42 -38.99
N CYS A 251 -0.77 28.47 -37.72
CA CYS A 251 -1.60 29.57 -37.19
C CYS A 251 -0.91 30.92 -37.38
N ILE A 252 0.37 31.04 -36.99
CA ILE A 252 1.14 32.29 -37.11
C ILE A 252 1.22 32.72 -38.55
N LEU A 253 1.53 31.84 -39.52
CA LEU A 253 1.60 32.15 -40.93
C LEU A 253 0.26 32.65 -41.49
N VAL A 254 -0.83 31.93 -41.23
CA VAL A 254 -2.17 32.30 -41.71
C VAL A 254 -2.64 33.59 -41.06
N ILE A 255 -2.45 33.75 -39.74
CA ILE A 255 -2.82 34.98 -39.02
C ILE A 255 -1.94 36.16 -39.48
N SER A 256 -0.61 35.95 -39.77
CA SER A 256 0.26 36.97 -40.30
C SER A 256 -0.21 37.43 -41.67
N TYR A 257 -0.50 36.51 -42.60
CA TYR A 257 -0.92 36.84 -43.95
C TYR A 257 -2.27 37.57 -43.95
N LEU A 258 -3.28 37.02 -43.34
CA LEU A 258 -4.62 37.62 -43.28
C LEU A 258 -4.62 38.90 -42.43
N GLY A 259 -3.90 38.89 -41.30
CA GLY A 259 -3.79 40.04 -40.42
C GLY A 259 -3.03 41.21 -41.05
N ALA A 260 -1.92 40.94 -41.74
CA ALA A 260 -1.17 41.99 -42.46
C ALA A 260 -2.05 42.62 -43.56
N ALA A 261 -2.79 41.80 -44.34
CA ALA A 261 -3.74 42.34 -45.33
C ALA A 261 -4.81 43.22 -44.67
N MET A 262 -5.33 42.84 -43.47
CA MET A 262 -6.30 43.64 -42.71
C MET A 262 -5.68 44.93 -42.16
N VAL A 263 -4.44 44.90 -41.66
CA VAL A 263 -3.72 46.09 -41.16
C VAL A 263 -3.43 47.08 -42.27
N VAL A 264 -3.00 46.59 -43.44
CA VAL A 264 -2.79 47.45 -44.62
C VAL A 264 -4.10 48.08 -45.07
N ALA A 265 -5.18 47.32 -45.13
CA ALA A 265 -6.51 47.81 -45.53
C ALA A 265 -7.09 48.85 -44.54
N SER A 266 -6.78 48.71 -43.23
CA SER A 266 -7.21 49.68 -42.20
C SER A 266 -6.33 50.92 -42.08
N GLY A 267 -5.17 50.93 -42.73
CA GLY A 267 -4.15 52.01 -42.57
C GLY A 267 -3.61 52.09 -41.13
N ASN A 268 -3.61 50.95 -40.40
CA ASN A 268 -3.24 50.84 -38.99
C ASN A 268 -4.14 51.67 -38.04
N ASN A 269 -5.39 51.92 -38.42
CA ASN A 269 -6.36 52.68 -37.64
C ASN A 269 -7.36 51.74 -36.95
N ALA A 270 -7.39 51.77 -35.59
CA ALA A 270 -8.27 50.93 -34.79
C ALA A 270 -9.77 51.12 -35.07
N ALA A 271 -10.19 52.30 -35.54
CA ALA A 271 -11.57 52.58 -35.91
C ALA A 271 -11.97 51.97 -37.26
N MET A 272 -11.00 51.70 -38.13
CA MET A 272 -11.23 51.16 -39.48
C MET A 272 -10.93 49.65 -39.59
N GLY A 273 -10.25 49.08 -38.64
CA GLY A 273 -9.94 47.63 -38.63
C GLY A 273 -8.84 47.23 -37.68
N LEU A 274 -8.05 46.21 -38.09
CA LEU A 274 -7.00 45.63 -37.25
C LEU A 274 -5.77 46.54 -37.22
N THR A 275 -5.11 46.65 -36.05
CA THR A 275 -3.84 47.36 -35.86
C THR A 275 -2.65 46.41 -35.74
N THR A 276 -1.43 46.93 -35.85
CA THR A 276 -0.19 46.15 -35.69
C THR A 276 -0.06 45.57 -34.29
N GLY A 277 -0.42 46.33 -33.23
CA GLY A 277 -0.40 45.87 -31.87
C GLY A 277 -1.43 44.74 -31.62
N GLN A 278 -2.63 44.89 -32.18
CA GLN A 278 -3.65 43.83 -32.12
C GLN A 278 -3.19 42.56 -32.84
N LEU A 279 -2.54 42.66 -33.99
CA LEU A 279 -1.96 41.53 -34.70
C LEU A 279 -0.89 40.81 -33.84
N THR A 280 -0.03 41.58 -33.15
CA THR A 280 0.97 41.02 -32.21
C THR A 280 0.31 40.27 -31.04
N SER A 281 -0.81 40.80 -30.51
CA SER A 281 -1.56 40.12 -29.46
C SER A 281 -2.15 38.76 -29.92
N MET A 282 -2.58 38.67 -31.19
CA MET A 282 -3.07 37.43 -31.77
C MET A 282 -2.01 36.31 -31.78
N PHE A 283 -0.73 36.64 -32.03
CA PHE A 283 0.37 35.66 -31.97
C PHE A 283 0.52 35.10 -30.55
N THR A 284 0.45 35.96 -29.53
CA THR A 284 0.54 35.56 -28.14
C THR A 284 -0.64 34.67 -27.76
N PHE A 285 -1.87 35.04 -28.15
CA PHE A 285 -3.04 34.18 -27.93
C PHE A 285 -2.91 32.83 -28.61
N THR A 286 -2.35 32.78 -29.83
CA THR A 286 -2.11 31.51 -30.52
C THR A 286 -1.25 30.58 -29.70
N ILE A 287 -0.14 31.08 -29.16
CA ILE A 287 0.76 30.27 -28.32
C ILE A 287 0.04 29.82 -27.03
N GLN A 288 -0.68 30.73 -26.35
CA GLN A 288 -1.41 30.40 -25.11
C GLN A 288 -2.48 29.33 -25.34
N ILE A 289 -3.29 29.45 -26.40
CA ILE A 289 -4.35 28.52 -26.75
C ILE A 289 -3.80 27.12 -27.05
N LEU A 290 -2.82 27.05 -27.96
CA LEU A 290 -2.26 25.76 -28.39
C LEU A 290 -1.46 25.07 -27.30
N SER A 291 -0.68 25.83 -26.50
CA SER A 291 0.04 25.30 -25.34
C SER A 291 -0.90 24.74 -24.25
N SER A 292 -2.03 25.42 -24.01
CA SER A 292 -3.02 24.96 -23.02
C SER A 292 -3.69 23.66 -23.47
N LEU A 293 -3.93 23.46 -24.76
CA LEU A 293 -4.48 22.21 -25.29
C LEU A 293 -3.48 21.05 -25.14
N MET A 294 -2.19 21.29 -25.41
CA MET A 294 -1.15 20.28 -25.19
C MET A 294 -1.04 19.88 -23.72
N MET A 295 -1.04 20.87 -22.82
CA MET A 295 -0.95 20.62 -21.38
C MET A 295 -2.17 19.89 -20.83
N LEU A 296 -3.37 20.15 -21.38
CA LEU A 296 -4.60 19.41 -21.04
C LEU A 296 -4.48 17.93 -21.40
N SER A 297 -3.86 17.62 -22.55
CA SER A 297 -3.56 16.23 -22.94
C SER A 297 -2.65 15.54 -21.91
N MET A 298 -1.62 16.21 -21.42
CA MET A 298 -0.71 15.67 -20.40
C MET A 298 -1.44 15.41 -19.07
N VAL A 299 -2.31 16.32 -18.65
CA VAL A 299 -3.16 16.13 -17.46
C VAL A 299 -4.03 14.89 -17.59
N PHE A 300 -4.64 14.69 -18.76
CA PHE A 300 -5.48 13.51 -19.01
C PHE A 300 -4.69 12.20 -18.88
N VAL A 301 -3.49 12.14 -19.45
CA VAL A 301 -2.60 10.96 -19.32
C VAL A 301 -2.29 10.69 -17.85
N MET A 302 -1.91 11.71 -17.09
CA MET A 302 -1.54 11.56 -15.69
C MET A 302 -2.69 11.09 -14.80
N VAL A 303 -3.89 11.63 -15.01
CA VAL A 303 -5.11 11.18 -14.31
C VAL A 303 -5.40 9.71 -14.63
N THR A 304 -5.19 9.31 -15.88
CA THR A 304 -5.41 7.93 -16.32
C THR A 304 -4.40 6.98 -15.67
N MET A 305 -3.13 7.34 -15.60
CA MET A 305 -2.09 6.54 -14.91
C MET A 305 -2.37 6.38 -13.42
N SER A 306 -2.99 7.35 -12.79
CA SER A 306 -3.32 7.30 -11.37
C SER A 306 -4.55 6.44 -11.03
N ARG A 307 -5.29 5.92 -12.02
CA ARG A 307 -6.47 5.07 -11.76
C ARG A 307 -6.14 3.80 -10.97
N ALA A 308 -5.01 3.14 -11.29
CA ALA A 308 -4.59 1.92 -10.62
C ALA A 308 -4.20 2.17 -9.14
N PRO A 309 -3.31 3.15 -8.81
CA PRO A 309 -3.09 3.60 -7.44
C PRO A 309 -4.38 3.94 -6.67
N MET A 310 -5.27 4.74 -7.28
CA MET A 310 -6.55 5.12 -6.67
C MET A 310 -7.43 3.91 -6.36
N ARG A 311 -7.48 2.91 -7.24
CA ARG A 311 -8.24 1.68 -7.01
C ARG A 311 -7.67 0.90 -5.83
N ARG A 312 -6.33 0.63 -5.84
CA ARG A 312 -5.67 -0.14 -4.78
C ARG A 312 -5.80 0.51 -3.40
N THR A 313 -5.64 1.83 -3.31
CA THR A 313 -5.84 2.54 -2.03
C THR A 313 -7.30 2.53 -1.58
N THR A 314 -8.25 2.68 -2.52
CA THR A 314 -9.68 2.61 -2.21
C THR A 314 -10.09 1.22 -1.70
N GLU A 315 -9.51 0.15 -2.24
CA GLU A 315 -9.74 -1.22 -1.76
C GLU A 315 -9.45 -1.34 -0.26
N ILE A 316 -8.32 -0.79 0.24
CA ILE A 316 -8.00 -0.78 1.68
C ILE A 316 -9.03 0.05 2.47
N LEU A 317 -9.37 1.26 2.00
CA LEU A 317 -10.28 2.15 2.73
C LEU A 317 -11.70 1.59 2.87
N VAL A 318 -12.12 0.77 1.93
CA VAL A 318 -13.49 0.21 1.88
C VAL A 318 -13.56 -1.19 2.48
N GLU A 319 -12.43 -1.87 2.62
CA GLU A 319 -12.37 -3.21 3.19
C GLU A 319 -12.91 -3.21 4.62
N LYS A 320 -13.65 -4.23 4.96
CA LYS A 320 -14.25 -4.38 6.29
C LYS A 320 -13.72 -5.66 6.92
N PRO A 321 -13.34 -5.63 8.20
CA PRO A 321 -13.04 -6.86 8.92
C PRO A 321 -14.29 -7.75 8.95
N GLU A 322 -14.09 -9.04 8.75
CA GLU A 322 -15.16 -10.05 8.84
C GLU A 322 -15.50 -10.32 10.32
N LEU A 323 -14.49 -10.30 11.18
CA LEU A 323 -14.65 -10.51 12.62
C LEU A 323 -15.27 -9.27 13.27
N LYS A 324 -16.37 -9.47 13.99
CA LYS A 324 -17.04 -8.43 14.77
C LYS A 324 -17.34 -8.94 16.15
N ASN A 325 -17.26 -8.06 17.14
CA ASN A 325 -17.78 -8.36 18.46
C ASN A 325 -19.30 -8.48 18.43
N HIS A 326 -19.83 -9.34 19.29
CA HIS A 326 -21.26 -9.39 19.58
C HIS A 326 -21.72 -8.05 20.19
N GLU A 327 -23.03 -7.74 20.14
CA GLU A 327 -23.57 -6.48 20.71
C GLU A 327 -23.32 -6.37 22.23
N ASN A 328 -23.33 -7.50 22.96
CA ASN A 328 -23.01 -7.59 24.39
C ASN A 328 -21.96 -8.70 24.57
N PRO A 329 -20.69 -8.44 24.30
CA PRO A 329 -19.66 -9.48 24.35
C PRO A 329 -19.29 -9.82 25.80
N VAL A 330 -18.90 -11.07 26.02
CA VAL A 330 -18.34 -11.52 27.29
C VAL A 330 -16.91 -11.00 27.41
N GLU A 331 -16.60 -10.28 28.47
CA GLU A 331 -15.30 -9.62 28.68
C GLU A 331 -14.31 -10.44 29.54
N THR A 332 -14.72 -11.58 30.07
CA THR A 332 -13.85 -12.37 30.97
C THR A 332 -13.89 -13.84 30.60
N VAL A 333 -12.72 -14.42 30.37
CA VAL A 333 -12.53 -15.86 30.19
C VAL A 333 -12.36 -16.53 31.57
N VAL A 334 -13.25 -17.43 31.92
CA VAL A 334 -13.29 -18.04 33.24
C VAL A 334 -12.11 -18.98 33.47
N ASP A 335 -11.91 -19.94 32.56
CA ASP A 335 -10.84 -20.93 32.63
C ASP A 335 -10.24 -21.27 31.27
N GLY A 336 -9.30 -22.19 31.21
CA GLY A 336 -8.59 -22.58 29.99
C GLY A 336 -9.16 -23.83 29.31
N SER A 337 -10.43 -24.23 29.59
CA SER A 337 -11.04 -25.33 28.85
C SER A 337 -11.36 -24.94 27.41
N VAL A 338 -11.27 -25.91 26.49
CA VAL A 338 -11.55 -25.71 25.07
C VAL A 338 -12.36 -26.86 24.52
N ASP A 339 -13.51 -26.54 23.93
CA ASP A 339 -14.40 -27.51 23.29
C ASP A 339 -14.57 -27.17 21.80
N PHE A 340 -14.34 -28.13 20.94
CA PHE A 340 -14.68 -28.09 19.51
C PHE A 340 -15.92 -29.01 19.32
N GLU A 341 -16.98 -28.45 18.78
CA GLU A 341 -18.24 -29.14 18.53
C GLU A 341 -18.53 -29.15 17.02
N ASN A 342 -18.28 -30.27 16.36
CA ASN A 342 -18.50 -30.51 14.94
C ASN A 342 -17.90 -29.37 14.05
N VAL A 343 -16.65 -29.01 14.31
CA VAL A 343 -16.01 -27.85 13.67
C VAL A 343 -15.47 -28.20 12.30
N SER A 344 -15.92 -27.44 11.28
CA SER A 344 -15.35 -27.43 9.94
C SER A 344 -14.91 -26.01 9.56
N PHE A 345 -13.78 -25.90 8.85
CA PHE A 345 -13.22 -24.60 8.47
C PHE A 345 -12.64 -24.59 7.06
N ARG A 346 -12.89 -23.47 6.35
CA ARG A 346 -12.34 -23.14 5.02
C ARG A 346 -11.79 -21.74 5.01
N TYR A 347 -10.56 -21.54 4.53
CA TYR A 347 -9.95 -20.21 4.37
C TYR A 347 -10.65 -19.33 3.31
N SER A 348 -11.33 -19.95 2.36
CA SER A 348 -12.13 -19.26 1.34
C SER A 348 -13.43 -19.99 1.11
N LYS A 349 -14.53 -19.24 0.98
CA LYS A 349 -15.85 -19.79 0.62
C LYS A 349 -15.87 -20.53 -0.71
N THR A 350 -14.89 -20.25 -1.58
CA THR A 350 -14.73 -20.88 -2.90
C THR A 350 -13.72 -22.02 -2.92
N ALA A 351 -13.11 -22.34 -1.77
CA ALA A 351 -12.15 -23.45 -1.70
C ALA A 351 -12.86 -24.81 -1.84
N ASP A 352 -12.37 -25.65 -2.73
CA ASP A 352 -12.92 -26.99 -2.97
C ASP A 352 -12.74 -27.94 -1.78
N ARG A 353 -11.66 -27.74 -0.98
CA ARG A 353 -11.35 -28.55 0.20
C ARG A 353 -11.46 -27.73 1.47
N ALA A 354 -12.05 -28.35 2.51
CA ALA A 354 -11.98 -27.82 3.86
C ALA A 354 -10.56 -27.99 4.42
N ALA A 355 -10.10 -27.02 5.21
CA ALA A 355 -8.86 -27.13 5.96
C ALA A 355 -9.04 -27.98 7.21
N LEU A 356 -10.22 -27.94 7.83
CA LEU A 356 -10.63 -28.81 8.93
C LEU A 356 -12.02 -29.37 8.63
N GLU A 357 -12.25 -30.64 8.98
CA GLU A 357 -13.52 -31.34 8.73
C GLU A 357 -13.96 -32.12 9.98
N ASN A 358 -15.16 -31.78 10.49
CA ASN A 358 -15.83 -32.49 11.57
C ASN A 358 -14.92 -32.76 12.77
N ILE A 359 -14.36 -31.69 13.34
CA ILE A 359 -13.52 -31.79 14.54
C ILE A 359 -14.39 -31.75 15.78
N ASP A 360 -14.34 -32.83 16.57
CA ASP A 360 -14.89 -32.92 17.90
C ASP A 360 -13.75 -33.17 18.89
N LEU A 361 -13.56 -32.27 19.87
CA LEU A 361 -12.45 -32.32 20.81
C LEU A 361 -12.81 -31.60 22.10
N HIS A 362 -12.47 -32.23 23.21
CA HIS A 362 -12.58 -31.63 24.54
C HIS A 362 -11.21 -31.58 25.23
N ILE A 363 -10.82 -30.38 25.69
CA ILE A 363 -9.59 -30.12 26.43
C ILE A 363 -9.99 -29.51 27.78
N ALA A 364 -9.69 -30.18 28.88
CA ALA A 364 -9.94 -29.63 30.20
C ALA A 364 -8.94 -28.55 30.58
N SER A 365 -9.35 -27.60 31.43
CA SER A 365 -8.46 -26.54 31.92
C SER A 365 -7.22 -27.12 32.62
N GLY A 366 -6.06 -26.55 32.34
CA GLY A 366 -4.75 -26.96 32.86
C GLY A 366 -4.10 -28.16 32.16
N MET A 367 -4.79 -28.85 31.25
CA MET A 367 -4.21 -29.97 30.50
C MET A 367 -3.06 -29.51 29.58
N THR A 368 -2.11 -30.43 29.39
CA THR A 368 -1.06 -30.32 28.37
C THR A 368 -1.41 -31.20 27.18
N VAL A 369 -1.70 -30.60 26.02
CA VAL A 369 -2.13 -31.29 24.81
C VAL A 369 -1.02 -31.22 23.77
N GLY A 370 -0.63 -32.37 23.23
CA GLY A 370 0.31 -32.49 22.11
C GLY A 370 -0.43 -32.68 20.78
N ILE A 371 -0.03 -31.98 19.72
CA ILE A 371 -0.61 -32.15 18.39
C ILE A 371 0.48 -32.61 17.43
N LEU A 372 0.29 -33.79 16.83
CA LEU A 372 1.17 -34.40 15.85
C LEU A 372 0.47 -34.54 14.49
N GLY A 373 1.25 -34.64 13.43
CA GLY A 373 0.76 -34.89 12.07
C GLY A 373 1.75 -34.41 11.02
N GLY A 374 1.57 -34.86 9.79
CA GLY A 374 2.39 -34.48 8.64
C GLY A 374 2.32 -32.98 8.30
N THR A 375 3.21 -32.52 7.41
CA THR A 375 3.12 -31.19 6.84
C THR A 375 1.81 -31.05 6.06
N GLY A 376 1.06 -29.97 6.28
CA GLY A 376 -0.23 -29.76 5.61
C GLY A 376 -1.42 -30.45 6.26
N SER A 377 -1.27 -31.12 7.44
CA SER A 377 -2.38 -31.74 8.16
C SER A 377 -3.27 -30.75 8.94
N SER A 378 -3.08 -29.44 8.77
CA SER A 378 -3.89 -28.35 9.35
C SER A 378 -3.77 -28.16 10.87
N LYS A 379 -2.66 -28.57 11.49
CA LYS A 379 -2.40 -28.37 12.93
C LYS A 379 -2.47 -26.91 13.35
N SER A 380 -1.73 -26.03 12.64
CA SER A 380 -1.73 -24.59 12.91
C SER A 380 -3.12 -23.97 12.71
N THR A 381 -3.88 -24.45 11.72
CA THR A 381 -5.25 -24.00 11.48
C THR A 381 -6.15 -24.31 12.69
N LEU A 382 -6.05 -25.51 13.26
CA LEU A 382 -6.84 -25.89 14.43
C LEU A 382 -6.64 -24.93 15.60
N VAL A 383 -5.38 -24.64 15.95
CA VAL A 383 -5.07 -23.79 17.10
C VAL A 383 -5.33 -22.31 16.85
N GLN A 384 -5.30 -21.85 15.61
CA GLN A 384 -5.59 -20.45 15.23
C GLN A 384 -7.06 -20.08 15.43
N LEU A 385 -7.95 -21.06 15.45
CA LEU A 385 -9.38 -20.85 15.69
C LEU A 385 -9.68 -20.56 17.17
N ILE A 386 -8.85 -21.05 18.11
CA ILE A 386 -9.05 -20.85 19.56
C ILE A 386 -9.02 -19.37 19.95
N PRO A 387 -7.99 -18.56 19.58
CA PRO A 387 -7.98 -17.11 19.82
C PRO A 387 -8.85 -16.33 18.80
N ARG A 388 -9.72 -17.02 18.06
CA ARG A 388 -10.58 -16.44 17.04
C ARG A 388 -9.79 -15.56 16.07
N LEU A 389 -8.71 -16.13 15.46
CA LEU A 389 -8.03 -15.44 14.34
C LEU A 389 -8.85 -15.53 13.06
N TYR A 390 -9.68 -16.56 12.96
CA TYR A 390 -10.71 -16.79 11.94
C TYR A 390 -11.97 -17.32 12.63
N ASP A 391 -13.14 -17.07 12.04
CA ASP A 391 -14.39 -17.71 12.44
C ASP A 391 -14.56 -19.06 11.75
N VAL A 392 -15.13 -20.05 12.44
CA VAL A 392 -15.42 -21.36 11.88
C VAL A 392 -16.48 -21.28 10.78
N THR A 393 -16.40 -22.18 9.80
CA THR A 393 -17.41 -22.26 8.73
C THR A 393 -18.67 -22.98 9.22
N GLU A 394 -18.48 -24.05 10.00
CA GLU A 394 -19.56 -24.87 10.59
C GLU A 394 -19.14 -25.28 12.00
N GLY A 395 -20.11 -25.51 12.88
CA GLY A 395 -19.89 -25.89 14.25
C GLY A 395 -19.63 -24.71 15.19
N SER A 396 -19.11 -25.00 16.38
CA SER A 396 -18.77 -24.02 17.40
C SER A 396 -17.49 -24.38 18.16
N ILE A 397 -16.76 -23.35 18.62
CA ILE A 397 -15.62 -23.50 19.51
C ILE A 397 -15.95 -22.74 20.79
N LYS A 398 -15.80 -23.40 21.92
CA LYS A 398 -16.02 -22.80 23.24
C LYS A 398 -14.71 -22.73 24.01
N VAL A 399 -14.48 -21.62 24.69
CA VAL A 399 -13.39 -21.43 25.64
C VAL A 399 -14.01 -21.08 27.00
N GLY A 400 -13.65 -21.79 28.09
CA GLY A 400 -14.30 -21.59 29.38
C GLY A 400 -15.81 -21.78 29.32
N GLY A 401 -16.32 -22.66 28.44
CA GLY A 401 -17.73 -22.97 28.25
C GLY A 401 -18.53 -21.96 27.40
N VAL A 402 -17.93 -20.85 26.93
CA VAL A 402 -18.59 -19.81 26.12
C VAL A 402 -18.05 -19.85 24.70
N ASP A 403 -18.94 -19.72 23.70
CA ASP A 403 -18.55 -19.67 22.28
C ASP A 403 -17.58 -18.50 22.02
N VAL A 404 -16.50 -18.75 21.28
CA VAL A 404 -15.49 -17.73 20.95
C VAL A 404 -16.07 -16.52 20.22
N ARG A 405 -17.23 -16.67 19.56
CA ARG A 405 -17.95 -15.60 18.85
C ARG A 405 -18.68 -14.64 19.79
N ASP A 406 -18.99 -15.08 21.00
CA ASP A 406 -19.71 -14.29 22.01
C ASP A 406 -18.75 -13.47 22.90
N TYR A 407 -17.45 -13.74 22.84
CA TYR A 407 -16.45 -12.96 23.56
C TYR A 407 -16.13 -11.63 22.87
N ASP A 408 -15.74 -10.63 23.69
CA ASP A 408 -14.91 -9.55 23.20
C ASP A 408 -13.59 -10.12 22.67
N VAL A 409 -13.26 -9.81 21.40
CA VAL A 409 -12.08 -10.37 20.73
C VAL A 409 -10.79 -10.05 21.49
N LYS A 410 -10.70 -8.86 22.11
CA LYS A 410 -9.54 -8.47 22.90
C LYS A 410 -9.45 -9.29 24.17
N ALA A 411 -10.56 -9.43 24.91
CA ALA A 411 -10.60 -10.22 26.14
C ALA A 411 -10.23 -11.70 25.89
N LEU A 412 -10.76 -12.31 24.83
CA LEU A 412 -10.40 -13.67 24.44
C LEU A 412 -8.90 -13.76 24.09
N ARG A 413 -8.39 -12.85 23.27
CA ARG A 413 -6.97 -12.85 22.89
C ARG A 413 -6.05 -12.48 24.03
N ASP A 414 -6.52 -11.77 25.05
CA ASP A 414 -5.76 -11.52 26.28
C ASP A 414 -5.64 -12.79 27.14
N ALA A 415 -6.64 -13.66 27.13
CA ALA A 415 -6.61 -14.95 27.82
C ALA A 415 -5.87 -16.07 27.05
N VAL A 416 -5.69 -15.92 25.74
CA VAL A 416 -5.02 -16.91 24.88
C VAL A 416 -3.73 -16.31 24.32
N SER A 417 -2.58 -16.86 24.71
CA SER A 417 -1.28 -16.50 24.12
C SER A 417 -0.86 -17.54 23.09
N MET A 418 -0.35 -17.06 21.95
CA MET A 418 0.12 -17.92 20.88
C MET A 418 1.54 -17.54 20.45
N VAL A 419 2.43 -18.52 20.45
CA VAL A 419 3.76 -18.42 19.84
C VAL A 419 3.68 -19.05 18.45
N LEU A 420 3.76 -18.21 17.42
CA LEU A 420 3.61 -18.62 16.04
C LEU A 420 4.84 -19.39 15.54
N GLN A 421 4.68 -20.22 14.53
CA GLN A 421 5.77 -20.92 13.85
C GLN A 421 6.85 -19.97 13.33
N LYS A 422 6.45 -18.84 12.72
CA LYS A 422 7.37 -17.76 12.34
C LYS A 422 7.52 -16.76 13.47
N ASN A 423 8.57 -16.93 14.25
CA ASN A 423 8.89 -16.03 15.35
C ASN A 423 9.43 -14.69 14.84
N VAL A 424 8.79 -13.60 15.25
CA VAL A 424 9.17 -12.23 14.86
C VAL A 424 9.47 -11.42 16.11
N LEU A 425 10.65 -10.77 16.11
CA LEU A 425 11.02 -9.75 17.07
C LEU A 425 11.02 -8.38 16.38
N PHE A 426 10.63 -7.36 17.13
CA PHE A 426 10.63 -5.98 16.66
C PHE A 426 11.98 -5.33 16.93
N SER A 427 12.34 -4.32 16.14
CA SER A 427 13.50 -3.48 16.42
C SER A 427 13.30 -2.75 17.74
N GLY A 428 14.32 -2.80 18.60
CA GLY A 428 14.27 -2.25 19.95
C GLY A 428 15.04 -3.16 20.92
N THR A 429 14.98 -2.90 22.21
CA THR A 429 15.66 -3.71 23.22
C THR A 429 14.94 -5.05 23.46
N ILE A 430 15.63 -6.03 24.06
CA ILE A 430 15.01 -7.28 24.54
C ILE A 430 13.87 -6.94 25.52
N ARG A 431 14.09 -6.00 26.44
CA ARG A 431 13.09 -5.50 27.39
C ARG A 431 11.82 -4.99 26.68
N GLU A 432 11.98 -4.16 25.65
CA GLU A 432 10.86 -3.64 24.87
C GLU A 432 10.11 -4.76 24.15
N ASN A 433 10.82 -5.75 23.60
CA ASN A 433 10.21 -6.92 22.98
C ASN A 433 9.42 -7.78 23.97
N LEU A 434 9.90 -7.93 25.20
CA LEU A 434 9.20 -8.66 26.26
C LEU A 434 7.94 -7.93 26.72
N ARG A 435 7.96 -6.59 26.79
CA ARG A 435 6.82 -5.75 27.16
C ARG A 435 5.65 -5.78 26.17
N TRP A 436 5.84 -6.33 24.99
CA TRP A 436 4.70 -6.66 24.11
C TRP A 436 3.74 -7.70 24.73
N GLY A 437 4.24 -8.55 25.62
CA GLY A 437 3.39 -9.47 26.38
C GLY A 437 2.60 -8.78 27.49
N ASN A 438 3.28 -7.91 28.24
CA ASN A 438 2.68 -7.06 29.26
C ASN A 438 3.47 -5.75 29.38
N PRO A 439 2.88 -4.58 28.98
CA PRO A 439 3.55 -3.28 29.06
C PRO A 439 4.02 -2.89 30.46
N ASP A 440 3.28 -3.34 31.48
CA ASP A 440 3.51 -3.01 32.90
C ASP A 440 4.34 -4.06 33.64
N ALA A 441 4.92 -5.03 32.91
CA ALA A 441 5.73 -6.09 33.51
C ALA A 441 6.93 -5.53 34.26
N THR A 442 7.11 -5.98 35.52
CA THR A 442 8.29 -5.66 36.33
C THR A 442 9.53 -6.39 35.82
N ASP A 443 10.70 -5.95 36.23
CA ASP A 443 11.95 -6.61 35.87
C ASP A 443 12.02 -8.04 36.42
N GLU A 444 11.48 -8.28 37.62
CA GLU A 444 11.38 -9.61 38.23
C GLU A 444 10.47 -10.54 37.42
N GLU A 445 9.33 -10.05 36.96
CA GLU A 445 8.41 -10.83 36.11
C GLU A 445 9.06 -11.18 34.77
N MET A 446 9.77 -10.22 34.15
CA MET A 446 10.50 -10.47 32.90
C MET A 446 11.60 -11.52 33.08
N VAL A 447 12.39 -11.43 34.16
CA VAL A 447 13.43 -12.40 34.47
C VAL A 447 12.82 -13.78 34.74
N HIS A 448 11.70 -13.84 35.48
CA HIS A 448 11.00 -15.09 35.76
C HIS A 448 10.49 -15.77 34.48
N ALA A 449 9.80 -15.01 33.60
CA ALA A 449 9.34 -15.53 32.31
C ALA A 449 10.50 -15.99 31.41
N CYS A 450 11.63 -15.27 31.43
CA CYS A 450 12.83 -15.64 30.70
C CYS A 450 13.50 -16.90 31.27
N ARG A 451 13.42 -17.15 32.58
CA ARG A 451 13.91 -18.39 33.18
C ARG A 451 13.07 -19.59 32.76
N ILE A 452 11.74 -19.49 32.79
CA ILE A 452 10.84 -20.54 32.30
C ILE A 452 11.13 -20.86 30.82
N ALA A 453 11.37 -19.83 30.00
CA ALA A 453 11.71 -19.98 28.59
C ALA A 453 13.20 -20.34 28.32
N CYS A 454 14.00 -20.60 29.38
CA CYS A 454 15.45 -20.80 29.29
C CYS A 454 16.19 -19.68 28.52
N ALA A 455 15.72 -18.45 28.65
CA ALA A 455 16.27 -17.29 27.94
C ALA A 455 17.21 -16.42 28.81
N ASP A 456 17.03 -16.39 30.12
CA ASP A 456 17.77 -15.50 31.05
C ASP A 456 19.29 -15.68 30.97
N GLU A 457 19.76 -16.91 30.83
CA GLU A 457 21.19 -17.22 30.78
C GLU A 457 21.87 -16.55 29.57
N PHE A 458 21.34 -16.73 28.37
CA PHE A 458 21.94 -16.12 27.19
C PHE A 458 21.74 -14.61 27.15
N ILE A 459 20.61 -14.08 27.68
CA ILE A 459 20.40 -12.62 27.76
C ILE A 459 21.49 -11.99 28.62
N ARG A 460 21.82 -12.58 29.78
CA ARG A 460 22.87 -12.09 30.66
C ARG A 460 24.27 -12.24 30.08
N SER A 461 24.44 -13.09 29.05
CA SER A 461 25.73 -13.21 28.35
C SER A 461 25.98 -12.08 27.35
N PHE A 462 24.94 -11.33 26.97
CA PHE A 462 25.12 -10.13 26.15
C PHE A 462 25.71 -8.96 26.98
N PRO A 463 26.51 -8.09 26.37
CA PRO A 463 27.13 -6.96 27.09
C PRO A 463 26.12 -6.05 27.80
N ASP A 464 24.96 -5.80 27.13
CA ASP A 464 23.92 -4.91 27.66
C ASP A 464 22.74 -5.69 28.29
N GLY A 465 22.83 -7.01 28.44
CA GLY A 465 21.82 -7.86 29.06
C GLY A 465 20.43 -7.64 28.43
N TYR A 466 19.43 -7.31 29.24
CA TYR A 466 18.05 -7.04 28.79
C TYR A 466 17.89 -5.78 27.94
N ASP A 467 18.86 -4.87 27.96
CA ASP A 467 18.84 -3.64 27.15
C ASP A 467 19.58 -3.82 25.81
N THR A 468 20.04 -5.05 25.52
CA THR A 468 20.61 -5.41 24.21
C THR A 468 19.63 -5.11 23.11
N HIS A 469 20.08 -4.38 22.08
CA HIS A 469 19.28 -4.02 20.92
C HIS A 469 19.05 -5.22 19.98
N ILE A 470 17.83 -5.45 19.62
CA ILE A 470 17.39 -6.43 18.62
C ILE A 470 17.12 -5.70 17.31
N GLU A 471 17.70 -6.16 16.22
CA GLU A 471 17.43 -5.65 14.90
C GLU A 471 16.08 -6.12 14.37
N GLN A 472 15.55 -5.42 13.36
CA GLN A 472 14.26 -5.75 12.73
C GLN A 472 14.19 -7.22 12.31
N GLY A 473 13.18 -7.94 12.81
CA GLY A 473 13.01 -9.37 12.58
C GLY A 473 13.96 -10.26 13.39
N GLY A 474 14.77 -9.70 14.30
CA GLY A 474 15.70 -10.44 15.15
C GLY A 474 16.84 -11.08 14.34
N THR A 475 17.41 -10.35 13.37
CA THR A 475 18.50 -10.87 12.50
C THR A 475 19.83 -11.06 13.23
N ASN A 476 20.02 -10.37 14.34
CA ASN A 476 21.19 -10.43 15.18
C ASN A 476 21.13 -11.46 16.34
N VAL A 477 20.07 -12.27 16.39
CA VAL A 477 19.94 -13.38 17.37
C VAL A 477 19.69 -14.70 16.65
N SER A 478 20.13 -15.82 17.27
CA SER A 478 19.91 -17.14 16.69
C SER A 478 18.44 -17.55 16.68
N GLY A 479 18.05 -18.51 15.82
CA GLY A 479 16.69 -19.01 15.75
C GLY A 479 16.15 -19.50 17.10
N GLY A 480 16.95 -20.26 17.84
CA GLY A 480 16.57 -20.75 19.18
C GLY A 480 16.47 -19.65 20.23
N GLN A 481 17.34 -18.62 20.18
CA GLN A 481 17.23 -17.44 21.05
C GLN A 481 15.94 -16.67 20.77
N LYS A 482 15.61 -16.46 19.47
CA LYS A 482 14.39 -15.82 19.03
C LYS A 482 13.14 -16.57 19.52
N GLN A 483 13.12 -17.87 19.38
CA GLN A 483 12.01 -18.71 19.87
C GLN A 483 11.82 -18.55 21.39
N ARG A 484 12.88 -18.66 22.16
CA ARG A 484 12.84 -18.52 23.63
C ARG A 484 12.36 -17.13 24.06
N LEU A 485 12.78 -16.06 23.40
CA LEU A 485 12.26 -14.71 23.65
C LEU A 485 10.78 -14.57 23.34
N CYS A 486 10.29 -15.20 22.26
CA CYS A 486 8.86 -15.21 21.92
C CYS A 486 8.03 -16.03 22.92
N ILE A 487 8.57 -17.13 23.48
CA ILE A 487 7.94 -17.89 24.57
C ILE A 487 7.87 -17.03 25.83
N ALA A 488 8.98 -16.38 26.25
CA ALA A 488 9.00 -15.50 27.41
C ALA A 488 7.97 -14.35 27.27
N ARG A 489 7.88 -13.74 26.08
CA ARG A 489 6.87 -12.73 25.77
C ARG A 489 5.44 -13.23 25.93
N ALA A 490 5.16 -14.45 25.49
CA ALA A 490 3.84 -15.07 25.62
C ALA A 490 3.49 -15.37 27.08
N LEU A 491 4.47 -15.79 27.89
CA LEU A 491 4.30 -16.07 29.31
C LEU A 491 3.99 -14.81 30.15
N LEU A 492 4.59 -13.67 29.80
CA LEU A 492 4.33 -12.40 30.49
C LEU A 492 2.87 -11.95 30.43
N LYS A 493 2.12 -12.44 29.47
CA LYS A 493 0.69 -12.19 29.36
C LYS A 493 -0.14 -12.92 30.42
N LYS A 494 0.44 -13.90 31.14
CA LYS A 494 -0.22 -14.77 32.12
C LYS A 494 -1.51 -15.41 31.58
N PRO A 495 -1.44 -16.10 30.43
CA PRO A 495 -2.63 -16.57 29.72
C PRO A 495 -3.31 -17.74 30.44
N LYS A 496 -4.62 -17.92 30.18
CA LYS A 496 -5.37 -19.14 30.52
C LYS A 496 -5.03 -20.29 29.57
N ILE A 497 -4.70 -19.99 28.32
CA ILE A 497 -4.31 -20.96 27.29
C ILE A 497 -3.03 -20.48 26.63
N LEU A 498 -1.99 -21.33 26.61
CA LEU A 498 -0.74 -21.10 25.92
C LEU A 498 -0.60 -22.05 24.73
N ILE A 499 -0.50 -21.51 23.54
CA ILE A 499 -0.34 -22.25 22.29
C ILE A 499 1.10 -22.10 21.79
N LEU A 500 1.79 -23.21 21.59
CA LEU A 500 3.15 -23.28 21.05
C LEU A 500 3.12 -23.97 19.68
N ASP A 501 3.08 -23.19 18.58
CA ASP A 501 3.03 -23.74 17.23
C ASP A 501 4.44 -23.92 16.67
N ASP A 502 4.96 -25.15 16.75
CA ASP A 502 6.32 -25.55 16.31
C ASP A 502 7.43 -24.60 16.82
N SER A 503 7.21 -24.02 18.00
CA SER A 503 7.97 -22.91 18.53
C SER A 503 9.24 -23.32 19.27
N THR A 504 9.58 -24.61 19.30
CA THR A 504 10.82 -25.16 19.86
C THR A 504 11.67 -25.91 18.83
N SER A 505 11.28 -25.88 17.55
CA SER A 505 11.96 -26.64 16.47
C SER A 505 13.41 -26.21 16.23
N ALA A 506 13.79 -24.96 16.51
CA ALA A 506 15.16 -24.45 16.42
C ALA A 506 15.91 -24.49 17.77
N VAL A 507 15.29 -25.05 18.81
CA VAL A 507 15.91 -25.23 20.12
C VAL A 507 16.46 -26.65 20.22
N ASP A 508 17.58 -26.83 20.89
CA ASP A 508 18.14 -28.15 21.16
C ASP A 508 17.24 -28.98 22.08
N THR A 509 17.34 -30.30 21.97
CA THR A 509 16.46 -31.25 22.65
C THR A 509 16.47 -31.11 24.19
N ARG A 510 17.62 -30.77 24.77
CA ARG A 510 17.77 -30.60 26.22
C ARG A 510 17.05 -29.34 26.69
N THR A 511 17.25 -28.24 26.00
CA THR A 511 16.57 -26.97 26.30
C THR A 511 15.07 -27.07 26.08
N ASP A 512 14.60 -27.74 25.02
CA ASP A 512 13.17 -28.01 24.79
C ASP A 512 12.55 -28.80 25.94
N ALA A 513 13.21 -29.86 26.42
CA ALA A 513 12.74 -30.64 27.58
C ALA A 513 12.69 -29.79 28.86
N SER A 514 13.69 -28.92 29.08
CA SER A 514 13.72 -28.02 30.24
C SER A 514 12.58 -26.99 30.19
N ILE A 515 12.31 -26.40 29.03
CA ILE A 515 11.18 -25.45 28.84
C ILE A 515 9.86 -26.16 29.16
N ARG A 516 9.62 -27.37 28.63
CA ARG A 516 8.38 -28.10 28.86
C ARG A 516 8.22 -28.45 30.34
N GLN A 517 9.26 -28.92 31.02
CA GLN A 517 9.22 -29.21 32.44
C GLN A 517 8.92 -27.95 33.26
N ALA A 518 9.54 -26.80 32.93
CA ALA A 518 9.24 -25.54 33.58
C ALA A 518 7.80 -25.09 33.36
N LEU A 519 7.25 -25.24 32.12
CA LEU A 519 5.86 -24.90 31.84
C LEU A 519 4.86 -25.73 32.64
N VAL A 520 5.13 -27.02 32.88
CA VAL A 520 4.26 -27.86 33.68
C VAL A 520 4.35 -27.49 35.16
N GLY A 521 5.56 -27.21 35.68
CA GLY A 521 5.78 -26.89 37.08
C GLY A 521 5.36 -25.48 37.49
N GLU A 522 5.64 -24.48 36.67
CA GLU A 522 5.48 -23.06 37.03
C GLU A 522 4.10 -22.47 36.66
N ILE A 523 3.42 -23.06 35.65
CA ILE A 523 2.09 -22.60 35.20
C ILE A 523 1.09 -23.79 35.10
N PRO A 524 0.84 -24.55 36.17
CA PRO A 524 0.00 -25.74 36.12
C PRO A 524 -1.45 -25.47 35.72
N GLU A 525 -2.01 -24.33 36.08
CA GLU A 525 -3.40 -23.92 35.77
C GLU A 525 -3.63 -23.50 34.34
N THR A 526 -2.56 -23.14 33.62
CA THR A 526 -2.64 -22.75 32.20
C THR A 526 -2.79 -24.01 31.34
N THR A 527 -3.73 -24.02 30.42
CA THR A 527 -3.84 -25.06 29.38
C THR A 527 -2.74 -24.85 28.33
N LYS A 528 -1.96 -25.90 28.07
CA LYS A 528 -0.83 -25.85 27.12
C LYS A 528 -1.15 -26.68 25.90
N ILE A 529 -1.09 -26.08 24.70
CA ILE A 529 -1.27 -26.78 23.43
C ILE A 529 0.03 -26.68 22.65
N ILE A 530 0.67 -27.82 22.43
CA ILE A 530 2.01 -27.92 21.85
C ILE A 530 1.91 -28.64 20.50
N ILE A 531 2.12 -27.90 19.42
CA ILE A 531 2.32 -28.50 18.10
C ILE A 531 3.80 -28.81 17.95
N ALA A 532 4.12 -30.06 17.69
CA ALA A 532 5.50 -30.49 17.47
C ALA A 532 5.59 -31.50 16.31
N GLN A 533 6.76 -31.58 15.70
CA GLN A 533 7.09 -32.56 14.69
C GLN A 533 7.80 -33.78 15.32
N ARG A 534 8.37 -33.60 16.52
CA ARG A 534 9.06 -34.67 17.25
C ARG A 534 8.15 -35.27 18.31
N ILE A 535 8.04 -36.61 18.31
CA ILE A 535 7.24 -37.33 19.33
C ILE A 535 7.80 -37.06 20.73
N ALA A 536 9.13 -36.99 20.88
CA ALA A 536 9.78 -36.66 22.15
C ALA A 536 9.28 -35.36 22.79
N SER A 537 8.76 -34.42 22.00
CA SER A 537 8.21 -33.17 22.50
C SER A 537 6.77 -33.28 23.03
N VAL A 538 6.03 -34.33 22.71
CA VAL A 538 4.62 -34.51 23.09
C VAL A 538 4.34 -35.78 23.87
N GLN A 539 5.30 -36.68 23.98
CA GLN A 539 5.08 -38.00 24.66
C GLN A 539 4.65 -37.91 26.13
N SER A 540 4.99 -36.82 26.81
CA SER A 540 4.63 -36.56 28.20
C SER A 540 3.33 -35.75 28.36
N CYS A 541 2.62 -35.45 27.26
CA CYS A 541 1.36 -34.72 27.31
C CYS A 541 0.23 -35.58 27.87
N ASP A 542 -0.75 -34.93 28.52
CA ASP A 542 -1.94 -35.59 29.07
C ASP A 542 -2.83 -36.16 27.96
N LEU A 543 -2.85 -35.49 26.80
CA LEU A 543 -3.58 -35.89 25.59
C LEU A 543 -2.71 -35.61 24.37
N ILE A 544 -2.64 -36.56 23.45
CA ILE A 544 -1.98 -36.40 22.16
C ILE A 544 -3.02 -36.55 21.06
N LEU A 545 -3.06 -35.58 20.14
CA LEU A 545 -3.90 -35.59 18.95
C LEU A 545 -3.03 -35.92 17.73
N VAL A 546 -3.46 -36.89 16.94
CA VAL A 546 -2.85 -37.23 15.66
C VAL A 546 -3.73 -36.68 14.55
N MET A 547 -3.20 -35.73 13.77
CA MET A 547 -3.94 -35.07 12.68
C MET A 547 -3.45 -35.55 11.32
N ASP A 548 -4.40 -35.88 10.45
CA ASP A 548 -4.15 -36.13 9.04
C ASP A 548 -5.29 -35.62 8.18
N GLY A 549 -4.94 -34.97 7.04
CA GLY A 549 -5.90 -34.48 6.06
C GLY A 549 -6.98 -33.54 6.60
N GLY A 550 -6.70 -32.79 7.70
CA GLY A 550 -7.65 -31.85 8.32
C GLY A 550 -8.62 -32.51 9.32
N ARG A 551 -8.36 -33.77 9.74
CA ARG A 551 -9.16 -34.52 10.72
C ARG A 551 -8.30 -35.02 11.86
N ILE A 552 -8.90 -35.25 13.02
CA ILE A 552 -8.28 -35.99 14.13
C ILE A 552 -8.49 -37.49 13.84
N VAL A 553 -7.39 -38.19 13.52
CA VAL A 553 -7.44 -39.63 13.17
C VAL A 553 -7.21 -40.53 14.38
N ALA A 554 -6.54 -40.04 15.42
CA ALA A 554 -6.39 -40.73 16.71
C ALA A 554 -6.17 -39.71 17.83
N GLN A 555 -6.59 -40.07 19.04
CA GLN A 555 -6.34 -39.29 20.26
C GLN A 555 -6.15 -40.23 21.46
N GLY A 556 -5.30 -39.87 22.40
CA GLY A 556 -5.02 -40.66 23.61
C GLY A 556 -3.66 -40.34 24.20
N LYS A 557 -3.21 -41.10 25.17
CA LYS A 557 -1.87 -41.01 25.75
C LYS A 557 -0.85 -41.74 24.90
N HIS A 558 0.44 -41.45 25.09
CA HIS A 558 1.55 -42.05 24.36
C HIS A 558 1.45 -43.59 24.27
N ASP A 559 1.30 -44.28 25.41
CA ASP A 559 1.26 -45.73 25.48
C ASP A 559 0.00 -46.36 24.83
N GLU A 560 -1.10 -45.63 24.80
CA GLU A 560 -2.35 -46.01 24.13
C GLU A 560 -2.18 -45.88 22.60
N LEU A 561 -1.65 -44.73 22.14
CA LEU A 561 -1.47 -44.47 20.73
C LEU A 561 -0.43 -45.39 20.06
N LEU A 562 0.59 -45.83 20.80
CA LEU A 562 1.52 -46.85 20.31
C LEU A 562 0.81 -48.19 19.99
N LYS A 563 -0.30 -48.49 20.66
CA LYS A 563 -1.09 -49.72 20.46
C LYS A 563 -2.21 -49.55 19.45
N THR A 564 -2.82 -48.37 19.41
CA THR A 564 -4.07 -48.14 18.68
C THR A 564 -3.91 -47.36 17.35
N SER A 565 -2.82 -46.62 17.15
CA SER A 565 -2.60 -45.81 15.98
C SER A 565 -1.37 -46.24 15.19
N ASP A 566 -1.59 -46.78 14.00
CA ASP A 566 -0.49 -47.17 13.10
C ASP A 566 0.35 -45.98 12.68
N ILE A 567 -0.28 -44.83 12.37
CA ILE A 567 0.41 -43.58 11.98
C ILE A 567 1.33 -43.11 13.12
N TYR A 568 0.85 -43.13 14.36
CA TYR A 568 1.63 -42.70 15.53
C TYR A 568 2.84 -43.62 15.74
N ARG A 569 2.61 -44.95 15.65
CA ARG A 569 3.66 -45.96 15.83
C ARG A 569 4.72 -45.86 14.75
N GLU A 570 4.34 -45.70 13.48
CA GLU A 570 5.28 -45.54 12.35
C GLU A 570 6.17 -44.33 12.55
N VAL A 571 5.60 -43.16 12.93
CA VAL A 571 6.38 -41.95 13.21
C VAL A 571 7.32 -42.15 14.41
N TYR A 572 6.86 -42.85 15.46
CA TYR A 572 7.69 -43.14 16.62
C TYR A 572 8.87 -44.04 16.28
N GLU A 573 8.64 -45.13 15.56
CA GLU A 573 9.70 -46.05 15.13
C GLU A 573 10.70 -45.36 14.20
N SER A 574 10.22 -44.55 13.24
CA SER A 574 11.09 -43.80 12.35
C SER A 574 12.01 -42.85 13.09
N GLN A 575 11.47 -42.13 14.10
CA GLN A 575 12.26 -41.18 14.88
C GLN A 575 13.19 -41.87 15.90
N THR A 576 12.84 -43.03 16.40
CA THR A 576 13.66 -43.79 17.38
C THR A 576 14.80 -44.53 16.66
N LYS A 577 14.56 -45.12 15.50
CA LYS A 577 15.59 -45.79 14.70
C LYS A 577 16.68 -44.82 14.19
N GLY A 578 16.28 -43.59 13.81
CA GLY A 578 17.22 -42.54 13.37
C GLY A 578 18.09 -41.94 14.49
N VAL A 579 17.87 -42.30 15.75
CA VAL A 579 18.70 -41.89 16.90
C VAL A 579 19.74 -42.97 17.25
N MET A 580 19.57 -44.21 16.76
CA MET A 580 20.46 -45.35 17.04
C MET A 580 21.52 -45.55 15.96
N GLU A 581 21.44 -44.88 14.80
CA GLU A 581 22.48 -44.74 13.81
C GLU A 581 23.25 -43.41 13.96
#